data_268b192a0283f2775346a3a76beacffe
#
_entry.id   268b192a0283f2775346a3a76beacffe
#
_cell.length_a   1.000
_cell.length_b   1.000
_cell.length_c   1.000
_cell.angle_alpha   90.00
_cell.angle_beta   90.00
_cell.angle_gamma   90.00
#
_symmetry.space_group_name_H-M   'P 1'
#
loop_
_entity.id
_entity.type
_entity.pdbx_description
1 polymer ?
#
loop_
_entity_poly.entity_id
_entity_poly.type
_entity_poly.pdbx_seq_one_letter_code
_entity_poly.pdbx_strand_id
1 'polypeptide(L)'
;MNTNGKLLWVDDEIEMLRAQILFLESKGYQVLKATNGTQAIEMCTHQNFDLVLLDENMPGLSGLDTLQIIKSTQPTLPIVMVTKSEEEDIMNQAIGSQIADYLIKPVNPHQILLALKKNIHRNEIVSEVTQSSYRQAFAEIGMQINDSLSYQDWINVYKQLVYWELQLSEVGSEMRETLSIQKQEANNTFAKYIRKNYEGWIDGSIEPPMLSPDLFKKRVFPLLDKGERVFLLIIDNFRYDQWRAIQSEMSQLFTFDEELYFSILPTVTQYARNSLCAGLMPLQIQKLYPDLWVDEDEDEGKNLNEY
;
A
#
# COMPACT_ATOMS: atom_id res chain seq x y z
N MET A 1 -34.79 2.33 0.81
CA MET A 1 -33.98 3.52 1.25
C MET A 1 -32.61 2.98 1.61
N ASN A 2 -31.56 3.49 0.98
CA ASN A 2 -30.21 3.12 1.40
C ASN A 2 -29.97 3.69 2.79
N THR A 3 -29.69 2.85 3.77
CA THR A 3 -29.27 3.28 5.12
C THR A 3 -27.76 3.54 5.09
N ASN A 4 -27.29 4.58 5.79
CA ASN A 4 -25.87 4.90 5.93
C ASN A 4 -25.11 3.92 6.86
N GLY A 5 -25.84 2.95 7.43
CA GLY A 5 -25.32 1.88 8.27
C GLY A 5 -26.31 1.45 9.34
N LYS A 6 -26.17 0.20 9.79
CA LYS A 6 -26.98 -0.41 10.84
C LYS A 6 -26.16 -0.51 12.12
N LEU A 7 -26.56 0.20 13.16
CA LEU A 7 -25.87 0.35 14.43
C LEU A 7 -26.56 -0.44 15.54
N LEU A 8 -25.77 -1.01 16.43
CA LEU A 8 -26.26 -1.48 17.73
C LEU A 8 -25.76 -0.51 18.81
N TRP A 9 -26.67 0.05 19.60
CA TRP A 9 -26.32 0.86 20.77
C TRP A 9 -26.70 0.12 22.05
N VAL A 10 -25.70 -0.19 22.87
CA VAL A 10 -25.82 -0.96 24.10
C VAL A 10 -25.53 -0.06 25.27
N ASP A 11 -26.56 0.18 26.12
CA ASP A 11 -26.46 1.05 27.28
C ASP A 11 -27.66 0.74 28.21
N ASP A 12 -27.43 0.54 29.49
CA ASP A 12 -28.51 0.23 30.45
C ASP A 12 -29.49 1.41 30.64
N GLU A 13 -29.01 2.63 30.38
CA GLU A 13 -29.83 3.85 30.38
C GLU A 13 -30.22 4.30 28.94
N ILE A 14 -30.32 3.39 27.97
CA ILE A 14 -30.50 3.68 26.53
C ILE A 14 -31.68 4.60 26.22
N GLU A 15 -32.75 4.61 27.05
CA GLU A 15 -33.89 5.45 26.85
C GLU A 15 -33.57 6.95 27.13
N MET A 16 -32.56 7.24 27.92
CA MET A 16 -32.08 8.62 28.15
C MET A 16 -31.31 9.17 26.94
N LEU A 17 -30.85 8.30 26.04
CA LEU A 17 -30.07 8.65 24.84
C LEU A 17 -30.97 8.88 23.60
N ARG A 18 -32.28 9.03 23.80
CA ARG A 18 -33.27 9.18 22.72
C ARG A 18 -32.95 10.33 21.76
N ALA A 19 -32.45 11.46 22.28
CA ALA A 19 -32.11 12.61 21.44
C ALA A 19 -30.94 12.30 20.47
N GLN A 20 -29.92 11.61 20.95
CA GLN A 20 -28.75 11.18 20.17
C GLN A 20 -29.16 10.14 19.11
N ILE A 21 -30.03 9.21 19.49
CA ILE A 21 -30.54 8.18 18.56
C ILE A 21 -31.33 8.84 17.44
N LEU A 22 -32.30 9.74 17.75
CA LEU A 22 -33.06 10.47 16.73
C LEU A 22 -32.17 11.31 15.83
N PHE A 23 -31.07 11.88 16.35
CA PHE A 23 -30.12 12.61 15.56
C PHE A 23 -29.44 11.67 14.55
N LEU A 24 -28.97 10.48 14.96
CA LEU A 24 -28.34 9.50 14.08
C LEU A 24 -29.31 8.96 13.03
N GLU A 25 -30.55 8.69 13.42
CA GLU A 25 -31.63 8.29 12.51
C GLU A 25 -31.91 9.37 11.46
N SER A 26 -31.92 10.67 11.87
CA SER A 26 -32.05 11.79 10.93
C SER A 26 -30.88 11.89 9.92
N LYS A 27 -29.74 11.29 10.25
CA LYS A 27 -28.55 11.17 9.36
C LYS A 27 -28.56 9.89 8.53
N GLY A 28 -29.65 9.12 8.56
CA GLY A 28 -29.84 7.93 7.73
C GLY A 28 -29.26 6.63 8.33
N TYR A 29 -28.84 6.62 9.59
CA TYR A 29 -28.44 5.39 10.27
C TYR A 29 -29.65 4.68 10.87
N GLN A 30 -29.64 3.35 10.82
CA GLN A 30 -30.60 2.52 11.54
C GLN A 30 -30.00 2.17 12.90
N VAL A 31 -30.63 2.55 14.01
CA VAL A 31 -30.14 2.31 15.38
C VAL A 31 -31.01 1.26 16.08
N LEU A 32 -30.42 0.10 16.39
CA LEU A 32 -31.02 -0.89 17.27
C LEU A 32 -30.48 -0.70 18.68
N LYS A 33 -31.32 -1.03 19.68
CA LYS A 33 -31.02 -0.81 21.09
C LYS A 33 -30.86 -2.13 21.83
N ALA A 34 -29.90 -2.19 22.74
CA ALA A 34 -29.80 -3.23 23.75
C ALA A 34 -29.54 -2.60 25.13
N THR A 35 -30.06 -3.20 26.19
CA THR A 35 -29.93 -2.70 27.55
C THR A 35 -28.86 -3.38 28.38
N ASN A 36 -28.21 -4.40 27.87
CA ASN A 36 -27.15 -5.14 28.56
C ASN A 36 -26.27 -5.95 27.56
N GLY A 37 -25.12 -6.42 28.04
CA GLY A 37 -24.15 -7.15 27.23
C GLY A 37 -24.67 -8.48 26.68
N THR A 38 -25.47 -9.23 27.47
CA THR A 38 -26.02 -10.52 27.02
C THR A 38 -26.94 -10.33 25.82
N GLN A 39 -27.82 -9.35 25.85
CA GLN A 39 -28.71 -8.99 24.73
C GLN A 39 -27.90 -8.54 23.51
N ALA A 40 -26.83 -7.77 23.72
CA ALA A 40 -25.95 -7.32 22.65
C ALA A 40 -25.29 -8.50 21.93
N ILE A 41 -24.76 -9.47 22.67
CA ILE A 41 -24.13 -10.68 22.12
C ILE A 41 -25.15 -11.50 21.31
N GLU A 42 -26.35 -11.70 21.87
CA GLU A 42 -27.44 -12.41 21.17
C GLU A 42 -27.80 -11.71 19.84
N MET A 43 -27.97 -10.39 19.89
CA MET A 43 -28.29 -9.62 18.68
C MET A 43 -27.18 -9.69 17.64
N CYS A 44 -25.90 -9.59 18.03
CA CYS A 44 -24.76 -9.74 17.13
C CYS A 44 -24.65 -11.16 16.53
N THR A 45 -25.11 -12.20 17.24
CA THR A 45 -25.13 -13.56 16.71
C THR A 45 -26.19 -13.75 15.64
N HIS A 46 -27.32 -13.08 15.73
CA HIS A 46 -28.46 -13.26 14.82
C HIS A 46 -28.57 -12.20 13.72
N GLN A 47 -27.85 -11.08 13.82
CA GLN A 47 -27.92 -9.97 12.87
C GLN A 47 -26.54 -9.38 12.63
N ASN A 48 -26.35 -8.83 11.42
CA ASN A 48 -25.13 -8.09 11.08
C ASN A 48 -25.33 -6.61 11.44
N PHE A 49 -24.28 -6.02 12.03
CA PHE A 49 -24.17 -4.60 12.32
C PHE A 49 -22.91 -4.04 11.66
N ASP A 50 -22.96 -2.77 11.29
CA ASP A 50 -21.82 -2.04 10.73
C ASP A 50 -20.93 -1.45 11.84
N LEU A 51 -21.51 -1.19 13.03
CA LEU A 51 -20.78 -0.74 14.21
C LEU A 51 -21.62 -0.93 15.48
N VAL A 52 -20.92 -1.19 16.60
CA VAL A 52 -21.51 -1.25 17.95
C VAL A 52 -21.03 -0.07 18.78
N LEU A 53 -21.96 0.67 19.39
CA LEU A 53 -21.70 1.61 20.48
C LEU A 53 -21.96 0.88 21.79
N LEU A 54 -20.98 0.77 22.68
CA LEU A 54 -21.03 -0.11 23.84
C LEU A 54 -20.65 0.65 25.12
N ASP A 55 -21.58 0.73 26.04
CA ASP A 55 -21.28 1.25 27.38
C ASP A 55 -20.44 0.29 28.19
N GLU A 56 -19.49 0.81 28.94
CA GLU A 56 -18.65 0.03 29.85
C GLU A 56 -19.40 -0.40 31.12
N ASN A 57 -20.13 0.51 31.72
CA ASN A 57 -20.74 0.35 33.05
C ASN A 57 -22.18 -0.15 32.95
N MET A 58 -22.33 -1.43 32.70
CA MET A 58 -23.63 -2.10 32.62
C MET A 58 -23.80 -3.17 33.71
N PRO A 59 -25.04 -3.36 34.23
CA PRO A 59 -25.30 -4.43 35.20
C PRO A 59 -25.14 -5.81 34.53
N GLY A 60 -24.46 -6.71 35.25
CA GLY A 60 -24.18 -8.09 34.80
C GLY A 60 -22.87 -8.19 34.07
N LEU A 61 -22.88 -8.31 32.75
CA LEU A 61 -21.69 -8.39 31.93
C LEU A 61 -21.15 -6.98 31.65
N SER A 62 -19.87 -6.72 31.94
CA SER A 62 -19.23 -5.43 31.65
C SER A 62 -19.14 -5.17 30.14
N GLY A 63 -18.90 -3.91 29.75
CA GLY A 63 -18.64 -3.58 28.35
C GLY A 63 -17.40 -4.26 27.81
N LEU A 64 -16.31 -4.34 28.58
CA LEU A 64 -15.09 -5.04 28.18
C LEU A 64 -15.29 -6.55 27.98
N ASP A 65 -16.00 -7.22 28.88
CA ASP A 65 -16.33 -8.65 28.72
C ASP A 65 -17.21 -8.88 27.50
N THR A 66 -18.21 -8.00 27.29
CA THR A 66 -19.10 -8.02 26.11
C THR A 66 -18.30 -7.85 24.83
N LEU A 67 -17.37 -6.89 24.80
CA LEU A 67 -16.44 -6.61 23.68
C LEU A 67 -15.64 -7.86 23.32
N GLN A 68 -15.00 -8.51 24.31
CA GLN A 68 -14.18 -9.70 24.10
C GLN A 68 -14.99 -10.85 23.46
N ILE A 69 -16.21 -11.08 23.96
CA ILE A 69 -17.08 -12.13 23.43
C ILE A 69 -17.52 -11.81 21.99
N ILE A 70 -17.95 -10.57 21.70
CA ILE A 70 -18.33 -10.19 20.34
C ILE A 70 -17.11 -10.29 19.40
N LYS A 71 -15.93 -9.81 19.81
CA LYS A 71 -14.70 -9.88 19.00
C LYS A 71 -14.22 -11.31 18.76
N SER A 72 -14.48 -12.24 19.66
CA SER A 72 -14.12 -13.66 19.45
C SER A 72 -14.90 -14.30 18.29
N THR A 73 -16.12 -13.83 18.04
CA THR A 73 -17.01 -14.33 16.96
C THR A 73 -17.01 -13.45 15.71
N GLN A 74 -16.82 -12.14 15.89
CA GLN A 74 -16.81 -11.13 14.82
C GLN A 74 -15.60 -10.19 14.97
N PRO A 75 -14.37 -10.63 14.65
CA PRO A 75 -13.14 -9.85 14.88
C PRO A 75 -13.10 -8.51 14.15
N THR A 76 -13.76 -8.43 12.98
CA THR A 76 -13.76 -7.22 12.11
C THR A 76 -14.85 -6.22 12.46
N LEU A 77 -15.85 -6.58 13.27
CA LEU A 77 -16.94 -5.67 13.67
C LEU A 77 -16.35 -4.49 14.49
N PRO A 78 -16.46 -3.24 14.03
CA PRO A 78 -15.98 -2.09 14.80
C PRO A 78 -16.85 -1.86 16.04
N ILE A 79 -16.18 -1.76 17.20
CA ILE A 79 -16.84 -1.49 18.49
C ILE A 79 -16.25 -0.20 19.05
N VAL A 80 -17.11 0.77 19.33
CA VAL A 80 -16.78 2.04 19.96
C VAL A 80 -17.25 1.99 21.41
N MET A 81 -16.31 2.10 22.34
CA MET A 81 -16.63 2.16 23.77
C MET A 81 -17.17 3.53 24.13
N VAL A 82 -18.23 3.58 24.95
CA VAL A 82 -18.85 4.81 25.44
C VAL A 82 -18.90 4.72 26.96
N THR A 83 -18.16 5.54 27.69
CA THR A 83 -18.02 5.39 29.13
C THR A 83 -18.00 6.72 29.88
N LYS A 84 -18.29 6.68 31.17
CA LYS A 84 -18.19 7.84 32.11
C LYS A 84 -16.77 7.98 32.69
N SER A 85 -15.91 6.99 32.55
CA SER A 85 -14.60 6.96 33.20
C SER A 85 -13.49 7.43 32.25
N GLU A 86 -12.58 8.28 32.75
CA GLU A 86 -11.32 8.66 32.17
C GLU A 86 -10.17 7.80 32.74
N GLU A 87 -10.47 6.68 33.40
CA GLU A 87 -9.45 5.83 34.00
C GLU A 87 -8.55 5.21 32.94
N GLU A 88 -7.26 5.50 33.05
CA GLU A 88 -6.21 5.09 32.11
C GLU A 88 -6.12 3.57 31.97
N ASP A 89 -6.42 2.82 33.03
CA ASP A 89 -6.39 1.35 33.02
C ASP A 89 -7.52 0.75 32.16
N ILE A 90 -8.72 1.30 32.20
CA ILE A 90 -9.84 0.86 31.36
C ILE A 90 -9.56 1.20 29.89
N MET A 91 -9.01 2.38 29.63
CA MET A 91 -8.56 2.77 28.30
C MET A 91 -7.50 1.81 27.72
N ASN A 92 -6.50 1.48 28.51
CA ASN A 92 -5.42 0.57 28.10
C ASN A 92 -5.94 -0.85 27.83
N GLN A 93 -6.83 -1.37 28.65
CA GLN A 93 -7.49 -2.66 28.45
C GLN A 93 -8.37 -2.66 27.19
N ALA A 94 -9.13 -1.60 26.96
CA ALA A 94 -9.98 -1.45 25.79
C ALA A 94 -9.14 -1.38 24.50
N ILE A 95 -8.03 -0.64 24.50
CA ILE A 95 -7.07 -0.60 23.38
C ILE A 95 -6.47 -1.97 23.14
N GLY A 96 -6.05 -2.68 24.18
CA GLY A 96 -5.54 -4.05 24.10
C GLY A 96 -6.58 -5.06 23.56
N SER A 97 -7.87 -4.77 23.73
CA SER A 97 -8.98 -5.58 23.23
C SER A 97 -9.47 -5.20 21.83
N GLN A 98 -8.71 -4.39 21.08
CA GLN A 98 -8.96 -4.01 19.69
C GLN A 98 -10.27 -3.20 19.49
N ILE A 99 -10.54 -2.21 20.34
CA ILE A 99 -11.62 -1.26 20.10
C ILE A 99 -11.33 -0.40 18.86
N ALA A 100 -12.40 0.03 18.20
CA ALA A 100 -12.31 0.92 17.05
C ALA A 100 -12.14 2.40 17.44
N ASP A 101 -12.78 2.82 18.54
CA ASP A 101 -12.73 4.17 19.09
C ASP A 101 -13.24 4.20 20.54
N TYR A 102 -13.09 5.36 21.20
CA TYR A 102 -13.48 5.58 22.59
C TYR A 102 -14.16 6.94 22.74
N LEU A 103 -15.31 6.99 23.39
CA LEU A 103 -16.09 8.20 23.62
C LEU A 103 -16.40 8.36 25.12
N ILE A 104 -16.25 9.57 25.64
CA ILE A 104 -16.50 9.90 27.04
C ILE A 104 -17.90 10.54 27.20
N LYS A 105 -18.70 10.02 28.13
CA LYS A 105 -20.00 10.62 28.49
C LYS A 105 -19.81 11.96 29.26
N PRO A 106 -20.59 13.00 28.99
CA PRO A 106 -21.76 13.03 28.11
C PRO A 106 -21.40 13.10 26.62
N VAL A 107 -21.94 12.20 25.83
CA VAL A 107 -21.59 12.07 24.41
C VAL A 107 -22.31 13.12 23.57
N ASN A 108 -21.54 13.94 22.87
CA ASN A 108 -22.11 14.85 21.89
C ASN A 108 -22.50 14.09 20.62
N PRO A 109 -23.73 14.26 20.08
CA PRO A 109 -24.16 13.60 18.84
C PRO A 109 -23.20 13.77 17.67
N HIS A 110 -22.50 14.90 17.54
CA HIS A 110 -21.52 15.14 16.50
C HIS A 110 -20.23 14.32 16.68
N GLN A 111 -19.81 14.05 17.93
CA GLN A 111 -18.67 13.17 18.21
C GLN A 111 -18.99 11.72 17.81
N ILE A 112 -20.22 11.26 18.13
CA ILE A 112 -20.70 9.94 17.70
C ILE A 112 -20.68 9.87 16.17
N LEU A 113 -21.26 10.86 15.48
CA LEU A 113 -21.29 10.89 14.01
C LEU A 113 -19.89 10.87 13.41
N LEU A 114 -18.91 11.55 14.03
CA LEU A 114 -17.52 11.54 13.58
C LEU A 114 -16.89 10.14 13.74
N ALA A 115 -17.12 9.51 14.90
CA ALA A 115 -16.65 8.13 15.14
C ALA A 115 -17.28 7.13 14.16
N LEU A 116 -18.57 7.27 13.85
CA LEU A 116 -19.26 6.44 12.85
C LEU A 116 -18.65 6.63 11.47
N LYS A 117 -18.47 7.87 11.01
CA LYS A 117 -17.86 8.16 9.71
C LYS A 117 -16.44 7.60 9.60
N LYS A 118 -15.64 7.76 10.65
CA LYS A 118 -14.27 7.24 10.71
C LYS A 118 -14.22 5.72 10.62
N ASN A 119 -15.17 5.01 11.22
CA ASN A 119 -15.09 3.56 11.38
C ASN A 119 -15.95 2.77 10.36
N ILE A 120 -17.05 3.37 9.86
CA ILE A 120 -17.92 2.73 8.84
C ILE A 120 -17.51 3.17 7.43
N HIS A 121 -17.29 4.49 7.22
CA HIS A 121 -17.07 5.07 5.90
C HIS A 121 -15.60 5.41 5.62
N ARG A 122 -14.66 4.92 6.42
CA ARG A 122 -13.24 5.21 6.26
C ARG A 122 -12.74 4.86 4.86
N ASN A 123 -13.09 3.67 4.37
CA ASN A 123 -12.66 3.20 3.06
C ASN A 123 -13.26 4.04 1.93
N GLU A 124 -14.51 4.49 2.07
CA GLU A 124 -15.16 5.36 1.08
C GLU A 124 -14.50 6.74 1.06
N ILE A 125 -14.27 7.35 2.21
CA ILE A 125 -13.63 8.67 2.33
C ILE A 125 -12.19 8.62 1.81
N VAL A 126 -11.42 7.60 2.17
CA VAL A 126 -10.05 7.40 1.68
C VAL A 126 -10.08 7.20 0.16
N SER A 127 -11.03 6.42 -0.35
CA SER A 127 -11.21 6.20 -1.79
C SER A 127 -11.52 7.49 -2.54
N GLU A 128 -12.45 8.32 -2.05
CA GLU A 128 -12.80 9.62 -2.68
C GLU A 128 -11.61 10.59 -2.70
N VAL A 129 -10.88 10.70 -1.58
CA VAL A 129 -9.68 11.55 -1.50
C VAL A 129 -8.60 11.04 -2.45
N THR A 130 -8.36 9.73 -2.49
CA THR A 130 -7.37 9.11 -3.39
C THR A 130 -7.74 9.34 -4.85
N GLN A 131 -9.02 9.17 -5.23
CA GLN A 131 -9.50 9.43 -6.58
C GLN A 131 -9.33 10.90 -6.99
N SER A 132 -9.69 11.83 -6.09
CA SER A 132 -9.51 13.27 -6.34
C SER A 132 -8.05 13.64 -6.54
N SER A 133 -7.17 13.11 -5.69
CA SER A 133 -5.71 13.33 -5.77
C SER A 133 -5.13 12.74 -7.04
N TYR A 134 -5.58 11.55 -7.46
CA TYR A 134 -5.13 10.95 -8.71
C TYR A 134 -5.60 11.74 -9.95
N ARG A 135 -6.83 12.26 -9.97
CA ARG A 135 -7.29 13.12 -11.09
C ARG A 135 -6.38 14.33 -11.31
N GLN A 136 -5.89 14.94 -10.23
CA GLN A 136 -4.91 16.03 -10.33
C GLN A 136 -3.57 15.51 -10.85
N ALA A 137 -3.03 14.45 -10.25
CA ALA A 137 -1.76 13.86 -10.66
C ALA A 137 -1.79 13.32 -12.10
N PHE A 138 -2.93 12.81 -12.57
CA PHE A 138 -3.11 12.33 -13.93
C PHE A 138 -2.75 13.40 -14.99
N ALA A 139 -3.23 14.63 -14.77
CA ALA A 139 -2.91 15.74 -15.68
C ALA A 139 -1.42 16.10 -15.65
N GLU A 140 -0.82 16.14 -14.45
CA GLU A 140 0.60 16.44 -14.25
C GLU A 140 1.51 15.38 -14.90
N ILE A 141 1.22 14.09 -14.66
CA ILE A 141 1.95 12.98 -15.27
C ILE A 141 1.77 12.97 -16.79
N GLY A 142 0.56 13.24 -17.28
CA GLY A 142 0.28 13.33 -18.72
C GLY A 142 1.07 14.45 -19.41
N MET A 143 1.22 15.60 -18.77
CA MET A 143 2.08 16.68 -19.26
C MET A 143 3.55 16.25 -19.31
N GLN A 144 4.04 15.64 -18.21
CA GLN A 144 5.42 15.14 -18.15
C GLN A 144 5.71 14.14 -19.27
N ILE A 145 4.84 13.14 -19.51
CA ILE A 145 5.03 12.12 -20.55
C ILE A 145 5.21 12.73 -21.95
N ASN A 146 4.58 13.88 -22.22
CA ASN A 146 4.60 14.54 -23.52
C ASN A 146 5.75 15.55 -23.69
N ASP A 147 6.50 15.83 -22.62
CA ASP A 147 7.66 16.71 -22.68
C ASP A 147 8.93 15.97 -23.17
N SER A 148 10.01 16.73 -23.44
CA SER A 148 11.32 16.17 -23.79
C SER A 148 12.02 15.68 -22.53
N LEU A 149 11.73 14.43 -22.11
CA LEU A 149 12.22 13.85 -20.87
C LEU A 149 13.68 13.38 -20.97
N SER A 150 14.45 13.66 -19.92
CA SER A 150 15.71 12.99 -19.63
C SER A 150 15.46 11.59 -19.04
N TYR A 151 16.51 10.78 -18.91
CA TYR A 151 16.37 9.48 -18.25
C TYR A 151 15.94 9.62 -16.77
N GLN A 152 16.34 10.71 -16.11
CA GLN A 152 15.96 10.97 -14.73
C GLN A 152 14.47 11.30 -14.61
N ASP A 153 13.92 12.05 -15.56
CA ASP A 153 12.49 12.35 -15.60
C ASP A 153 11.66 11.08 -15.83
N TRP A 154 12.13 10.17 -16.69
CA TRP A 154 11.49 8.88 -16.89
C TRP A 154 11.48 8.00 -15.63
N ILE A 155 12.55 8.02 -14.84
CA ILE A 155 12.59 7.37 -13.52
C ILE A 155 11.50 7.96 -12.62
N ASN A 156 11.36 9.28 -12.60
CA ASN A 156 10.34 9.96 -11.78
C ASN A 156 8.91 9.63 -12.24
N VAL A 157 8.65 9.66 -13.55
CA VAL A 157 7.35 9.23 -14.11
C VAL A 157 7.03 7.80 -13.73
N TYR A 158 7.99 6.88 -13.86
CA TYR A 158 7.80 5.49 -13.50
C TYR A 158 7.47 5.33 -12.00
N LYS A 159 8.21 6.01 -11.11
CA LYS A 159 7.93 6.01 -9.67
C LYS A 159 6.53 6.51 -9.34
N GLN A 160 6.08 7.56 -10.00
CA GLN A 160 4.73 8.11 -9.82
C GLN A 160 3.65 7.12 -10.29
N LEU A 161 3.82 6.48 -11.45
CA LEU A 161 2.88 5.48 -11.96
C LEU A 161 2.77 4.26 -11.03
N VAL A 162 3.90 3.78 -10.49
CA VAL A 162 3.90 2.68 -9.50
C VAL A 162 3.25 3.12 -8.19
N TYR A 163 3.52 4.34 -7.72
CA TYR A 163 2.85 4.87 -6.53
C TYR A 163 1.33 4.83 -6.68
N TRP A 164 0.81 5.36 -7.80
CA TRP A 164 -0.63 5.37 -8.04
C TRP A 164 -1.22 3.98 -8.28
N GLU A 165 -0.46 3.05 -8.84
CA GLU A 165 -0.89 1.65 -8.97
C GLU A 165 -1.17 1.01 -7.61
N LEU A 166 -0.30 1.26 -6.63
CA LEU A 166 -0.47 0.78 -5.27
C LEU A 166 -1.62 1.50 -4.54
N GLN A 167 -1.71 2.83 -4.67
CA GLN A 167 -2.78 3.60 -4.02
C GLN A 167 -4.18 3.26 -4.56
N LEU A 168 -4.29 2.95 -5.84
CA LEU A 168 -5.56 2.64 -6.51
C LEU A 168 -5.90 1.15 -6.49
N SER A 169 -5.04 0.29 -5.92
CA SER A 169 -5.27 -1.16 -5.87
C SER A 169 -6.60 -1.52 -5.20
N GLU A 170 -6.99 -0.78 -4.18
CA GLU A 170 -8.21 -0.97 -3.40
C GLU A 170 -9.34 0.00 -3.77
N VAL A 171 -9.11 0.88 -4.74
CA VAL A 171 -10.08 1.86 -5.23
C VAL A 171 -10.85 1.31 -6.43
N GLY A 172 -12.01 1.89 -6.74
CA GLY A 172 -12.91 1.43 -7.79
C GLY A 172 -12.25 1.18 -9.16
N SER A 173 -12.83 0.28 -9.94
CA SER A 173 -12.28 -0.23 -11.22
C SER A 173 -12.01 0.87 -12.26
N GLU A 174 -12.81 1.93 -12.29
CA GLU A 174 -12.70 3.04 -13.26
C GLU A 174 -11.35 3.78 -13.17
N MET A 175 -10.88 4.06 -11.96
CA MET A 175 -9.58 4.75 -11.79
C MET A 175 -8.40 3.85 -12.14
N ARG A 176 -8.51 2.54 -11.89
CA ARG A 176 -7.50 1.56 -12.31
C ARG A 176 -7.40 1.44 -13.82
N GLU A 177 -8.54 1.48 -14.51
CA GLU A 177 -8.57 1.48 -15.98
C GLU A 177 -7.92 2.75 -16.54
N THR A 178 -8.25 3.91 -15.98
CA THR A 178 -7.64 5.20 -16.34
C THR A 178 -6.12 5.17 -16.15
N LEU A 179 -5.62 4.63 -15.04
CA LEU A 179 -4.19 4.46 -14.79
C LEU A 179 -3.55 3.50 -15.81
N SER A 180 -4.25 2.40 -16.16
CA SER A 180 -3.75 1.43 -17.14
C SER A 180 -3.54 2.08 -18.51
N ILE A 181 -4.46 2.93 -18.95
CA ILE A 181 -4.34 3.70 -20.21
C ILE A 181 -3.12 4.65 -20.13
N GLN A 182 -2.96 5.37 -19.01
CA GLN A 182 -1.82 6.28 -18.82
C GLN A 182 -0.47 5.52 -18.81
N LYS A 183 -0.42 4.36 -18.16
CA LYS A 183 0.77 3.47 -18.20
C LYS A 183 1.10 3.02 -19.61
N GLN A 184 0.08 2.69 -20.42
CA GLN A 184 0.30 2.30 -21.81
C GLN A 184 0.82 3.48 -22.66
N GLU A 185 0.33 4.69 -22.46
CA GLU A 185 0.83 5.89 -23.12
C GLU A 185 2.29 6.16 -22.72
N ALA A 186 2.61 6.10 -21.43
CA ALA A 186 3.97 6.24 -20.92
C ALA A 186 4.91 5.20 -21.54
N ASN A 187 4.52 3.92 -21.59
CA ASN A 187 5.31 2.84 -22.18
C ASN A 187 5.59 3.08 -23.67
N ASN A 188 4.58 3.53 -24.42
CA ASN A 188 4.74 3.83 -25.85
C ASN A 188 5.72 4.99 -26.09
N THR A 189 5.65 6.04 -25.26
CA THR A 189 6.54 7.20 -25.36
C THR A 189 7.95 6.86 -24.87
N PHE A 190 8.06 6.10 -23.78
CA PHE A 190 9.34 5.60 -23.29
C PHE A 190 10.04 4.68 -24.31
N ALA A 191 9.31 3.82 -24.99
CA ALA A 191 9.90 2.98 -26.05
C ALA A 191 10.50 3.83 -27.21
N LYS A 192 9.87 4.96 -27.56
CA LYS A 192 10.44 5.91 -28.54
C LYS A 192 11.69 6.59 -28.00
N TYR A 193 11.67 6.97 -26.71
CA TYR A 193 12.83 7.55 -26.04
C TYR A 193 14.02 6.58 -26.02
N ILE A 194 13.80 5.31 -25.67
CA ILE A 194 14.84 4.28 -25.70
C ILE A 194 15.40 4.08 -27.11
N ARG A 195 14.54 3.92 -28.12
CA ARG A 195 14.99 3.78 -29.52
C ARG A 195 15.86 4.93 -29.99
N LYS A 196 15.59 6.14 -29.53
CA LYS A 196 16.36 7.33 -29.91
C LYS A 196 17.73 7.41 -29.25
N ASN A 197 17.85 6.94 -28.00
CA ASN A 197 19.02 7.21 -27.16
C ASN A 197 19.90 5.99 -26.92
N TYR A 198 19.37 4.77 -27.00
CA TYR A 198 20.05 3.57 -26.54
C TYR A 198 21.36 3.26 -27.29
N GLU A 199 21.38 3.41 -28.61
CA GLU A 199 22.60 3.23 -29.39
C GLU A 199 23.69 4.23 -28.98
N GLY A 200 23.31 5.50 -28.79
CA GLY A 200 24.24 6.53 -28.33
C GLY A 200 24.77 6.32 -26.91
N TRP A 201 24.01 5.62 -26.05
CA TRP A 201 24.50 5.19 -24.74
C TRP A 201 25.54 4.09 -24.83
N ILE A 202 25.38 3.18 -25.80
CA ILE A 202 26.29 2.02 -25.96
C ILE A 202 27.59 2.45 -26.63
N ASP A 203 27.53 3.35 -27.62
CA ASP A 203 28.72 3.83 -28.34
C ASP A 203 29.41 5.03 -27.67
N GLY A 204 28.80 5.58 -26.61
CA GLY A 204 29.32 6.69 -25.83
C GLY A 204 29.15 8.06 -26.47
N SER A 205 28.37 8.20 -27.55
CA SER A 205 28.05 9.49 -28.17
C SER A 205 27.05 10.32 -27.36
N ILE A 206 26.29 9.67 -26.49
CA ILE A 206 25.36 10.28 -25.52
C ILE A 206 25.74 9.77 -24.14
N GLU A 207 25.74 10.65 -23.12
CA GLU A 207 25.99 10.26 -21.74
C GLU A 207 24.88 9.28 -21.25
N PRO A 208 25.26 8.04 -20.89
CA PRO A 208 24.27 7.04 -20.49
C PRO A 208 23.80 7.23 -19.05
N PRO A 209 22.57 6.78 -18.73
CA PRO A 209 22.21 6.50 -17.34
C PRO A 209 23.11 5.37 -16.79
N MET A 210 22.97 5.05 -15.49
CA MET A 210 23.58 3.85 -14.96
C MET A 210 22.95 2.62 -15.61
N LEU A 211 23.75 1.80 -16.29
CA LEU A 211 23.32 0.56 -16.93
C LEU A 211 23.72 -0.66 -16.08
N SER A 212 23.17 -1.85 -16.40
CA SER A 212 23.49 -3.10 -15.69
C SER A 212 24.99 -3.33 -15.47
N PRO A 213 25.90 -3.15 -16.46
CA PRO A 213 27.34 -3.37 -16.28
C PRO A 213 28.01 -2.39 -15.30
N ASP A 214 27.39 -1.24 -15.06
CA ASP A 214 27.97 -0.19 -14.22
C ASP A 214 27.72 -0.40 -12.72
N LEU A 215 26.69 -1.18 -12.37
CA LEU A 215 26.16 -1.21 -11.01
C LEU A 215 27.23 -1.58 -9.98
N PHE A 216 27.94 -2.66 -10.17
CA PHE A 216 28.98 -3.10 -9.22
C PHE A 216 30.13 -2.12 -9.14
N LYS A 217 30.57 -1.61 -10.27
CA LYS A 217 31.69 -0.64 -10.34
C LYS A 217 31.34 0.67 -9.63
N LYS A 218 30.10 1.15 -9.77
CA LYS A 218 29.68 2.46 -9.26
C LYS A 218 29.10 2.40 -7.85
N ARG A 219 28.58 1.25 -7.39
CA ARG A 219 27.85 1.14 -6.12
C ARG A 219 28.43 0.13 -5.14
N VAL A 220 28.95 -0.99 -5.58
CA VAL A 220 29.43 -2.06 -4.71
C VAL A 220 30.93 -1.92 -4.42
N PHE A 221 31.76 -1.84 -5.45
CA PHE A 221 33.22 -1.81 -5.28
C PHE A 221 33.71 -0.62 -4.44
N PRO A 222 33.16 0.61 -4.56
CA PRO A 222 33.58 1.71 -3.69
C PRO A 222 33.32 1.49 -2.19
N LEU A 223 32.36 0.65 -1.82
CA LEU A 223 32.10 0.28 -0.42
C LEU A 223 33.17 -0.72 0.06
N LEU A 224 33.48 -1.70 -0.79
CA LEU A 224 34.55 -2.68 -0.51
C LEU A 224 35.92 -2.01 -0.38
N ASP A 225 36.23 -1.04 -1.23
CA ASP A 225 37.48 -0.26 -1.18
C ASP A 225 37.63 0.54 0.11
N LYS A 226 36.51 0.95 0.71
CA LYS A 226 36.49 1.59 2.04
C LYS A 226 36.58 0.59 3.21
N GLY A 227 36.61 -0.72 2.92
CA GLY A 227 36.66 -1.77 3.94
C GLY A 227 35.29 -2.06 4.59
N GLU A 228 34.20 -1.60 3.98
CA GLU A 228 32.84 -1.88 4.48
C GLU A 228 32.48 -3.35 4.27
N ARG A 229 31.64 -3.90 5.16
CA ARG A 229 31.09 -5.25 5.00
C ARG A 229 29.85 -5.17 4.13
N VAL A 230 29.88 -5.83 2.97
CA VAL A 230 28.79 -5.81 2.00
C VAL A 230 28.18 -7.20 1.88
N PHE A 231 26.86 -7.29 1.97
CA PHE A 231 26.07 -8.47 1.61
C PHE A 231 25.28 -8.11 0.36
N LEU A 232 25.52 -8.80 -0.73
CA LEU A 232 24.84 -8.58 -2.00
C LEU A 232 23.73 -9.62 -2.15
N LEU A 233 22.48 -9.14 -2.26
CA LEU A 233 21.32 -9.97 -2.58
C LEU A 233 20.80 -9.60 -3.96
N ILE A 234 20.84 -10.54 -4.88
CA ILE A 234 20.26 -10.39 -6.23
C ILE A 234 18.95 -11.16 -6.26
N ILE A 235 17.84 -10.44 -6.44
CA ILE A 235 16.51 -11.02 -6.54
C ILE A 235 16.07 -10.88 -8.00
N ASP A 236 16.14 -11.99 -8.74
CA ASP A 236 15.77 -12.02 -10.14
C ASP A 236 14.27 -11.82 -10.33
N ASN A 237 13.89 -11.12 -11.41
CA ASN A 237 12.50 -10.80 -11.75
C ASN A 237 11.71 -10.05 -10.65
N PHE A 238 12.40 -9.37 -9.74
CA PHE A 238 11.78 -8.59 -8.68
C PHE A 238 11.49 -7.17 -9.15
N ARG A 239 10.20 -6.82 -9.25
CA ARG A 239 9.77 -5.53 -9.79
C ARG A 239 9.71 -4.45 -8.71
N TYR A 240 9.79 -3.19 -9.14
CA TYR A 240 9.74 -2.03 -8.26
C TYR A 240 8.41 -1.91 -7.50
N ASP A 241 7.27 -2.26 -8.11
CA ASP A 241 5.97 -2.29 -7.43
C ASP A 241 5.94 -3.30 -6.27
N GLN A 242 6.55 -4.47 -6.46
CA GLN A 242 6.69 -5.48 -5.40
C GLN A 242 7.60 -4.99 -4.28
N TRP A 243 8.72 -4.34 -4.60
CA TRP A 243 9.57 -3.69 -3.61
C TRP A 243 8.80 -2.66 -2.79
N ARG A 244 8.07 -1.75 -3.44
CA ARG A 244 7.30 -0.71 -2.78
C ARG A 244 6.20 -1.28 -1.87
N ALA A 245 5.62 -2.42 -2.22
CA ALA A 245 4.61 -3.09 -1.41
C ALA A 245 5.17 -3.63 -0.07
N ILE A 246 6.43 -4.12 -0.06
CA ILE A 246 7.05 -4.70 1.15
C ILE A 246 7.96 -3.72 1.90
N GLN A 247 8.28 -2.56 1.31
CA GLN A 247 9.26 -1.61 1.86
C GLN A 247 8.89 -1.12 3.26
N SER A 248 7.61 -0.92 3.55
CA SER A 248 7.14 -0.46 4.87
C SER A 248 7.51 -1.45 5.98
N GLU A 249 7.35 -2.74 5.73
CA GLU A 249 7.71 -3.80 6.67
C GLU A 249 9.22 -3.86 6.88
N MET A 250 9.97 -3.77 5.80
CA MET A 250 11.43 -3.80 5.84
C MET A 250 12.03 -2.56 6.52
N SER A 251 11.35 -1.40 6.45
CA SER A 251 11.81 -0.15 7.08
C SER A 251 11.86 -0.20 8.61
N GLN A 252 11.22 -1.18 9.23
CA GLN A 252 11.34 -1.42 10.67
C GLN A 252 12.71 -2.01 11.06
N LEU A 253 13.41 -2.64 10.13
CA LEU A 253 14.67 -3.37 10.34
C LEU A 253 15.87 -2.69 9.66
N PHE A 254 15.64 -1.95 8.57
CA PHE A 254 16.69 -1.41 7.71
C PHE A 254 16.43 0.07 7.36
N THR A 255 17.50 0.81 7.15
CA THR A 255 17.46 2.11 6.47
C THR A 255 17.81 1.91 5.00
N PHE A 256 17.06 2.55 4.10
CA PHE A 256 17.22 2.37 2.66
C PHE A 256 17.72 3.64 1.98
N ASP A 257 18.65 3.44 1.06
CA ASP A 257 18.97 4.39 0.01
C ASP A 257 18.57 3.74 -1.33
N GLU A 258 17.64 4.36 -2.05
CA GLU A 258 16.97 3.76 -3.20
C GLU A 258 17.41 4.44 -4.50
N GLU A 259 17.98 3.67 -5.40
CA GLU A 259 18.38 4.12 -6.73
C GLU A 259 17.83 3.16 -7.79
N LEU A 260 17.42 3.70 -8.94
CA LEU A 260 17.00 2.92 -10.10
C LEU A 260 18.08 3.01 -11.19
N TYR A 261 18.32 1.90 -11.87
CA TYR A 261 19.20 1.83 -13.04
C TYR A 261 18.44 1.29 -14.25
N PHE A 262 19.00 1.45 -15.43
CA PHE A 262 18.44 0.91 -16.67
C PHE A 262 19.07 -0.46 -16.95
N SER A 263 18.23 -1.47 -17.08
CA SER A 263 18.69 -2.76 -17.57
C SER A 263 19.12 -2.64 -19.05
N ILE A 264 20.13 -3.41 -19.43
CA ILE A 264 20.48 -3.53 -20.85
C ILE A 264 19.37 -4.21 -21.64
N LEU A 265 19.36 -4.01 -22.95
CA LEU A 265 18.45 -4.70 -23.87
C LEU A 265 19.19 -5.78 -24.68
N PRO A 266 18.59 -6.96 -24.83
CA PRO A 266 17.31 -7.41 -24.20
C PRO A 266 17.46 -7.64 -22.70
N THR A 267 16.34 -7.45 -21.96
CA THR A 267 16.31 -7.58 -20.50
C THR A 267 16.20 -9.03 -20.02
N VAL A 268 16.49 -10.00 -20.87
CA VAL A 268 16.46 -11.43 -20.51
C VAL A 268 17.61 -11.78 -19.55
N THR A 269 17.35 -12.71 -18.65
CA THR A 269 18.23 -13.05 -17.52
C THR A 269 19.66 -13.37 -17.97
N GLN A 270 19.83 -14.19 -18.99
CA GLN A 270 21.15 -14.60 -19.51
C GLN A 270 22.02 -13.44 -20.01
N TYR A 271 21.43 -12.33 -20.46
CA TYR A 271 22.18 -11.14 -20.86
C TYR A 271 22.29 -10.12 -19.73
N ALA A 272 21.17 -9.73 -19.14
CA ALA A 272 21.13 -8.64 -18.17
C ALA A 272 21.85 -8.99 -16.85
N ARG A 273 21.65 -10.20 -16.31
CA ARG A 273 22.30 -10.65 -15.08
C ARG A 273 23.80 -10.90 -15.31
N ASN A 274 24.17 -11.56 -16.40
CA ASN A 274 25.58 -11.78 -16.71
C ASN A 274 26.32 -10.45 -16.93
N SER A 275 25.70 -9.47 -17.59
CA SER A 275 26.28 -8.14 -17.73
C SER A 275 26.43 -7.40 -16.40
N LEU A 276 25.49 -7.58 -15.49
CA LEU A 276 25.55 -7.00 -14.14
C LEU A 276 26.73 -7.61 -13.34
N CYS A 277 26.86 -8.94 -13.36
CA CYS A 277 27.92 -9.64 -12.64
C CYS A 277 29.31 -9.40 -13.27
N ALA A 278 29.44 -9.52 -14.59
CA ALA A 278 30.69 -9.33 -15.30
C ALA A 278 31.16 -7.87 -15.40
N GLY A 279 30.23 -6.91 -15.25
CA GLY A 279 30.51 -5.49 -15.50
C GLY A 279 30.82 -5.19 -16.96
N LEU A 280 30.31 -5.98 -17.89
CA LEU A 280 30.58 -5.95 -19.33
C LEU A 280 29.28 -6.08 -20.13
N MET A 281 29.27 -5.54 -21.35
CA MET A 281 28.17 -5.79 -22.29
C MET A 281 28.29 -7.22 -22.89
N PRO A 282 27.16 -7.85 -23.29
CA PRO A 282 27.17 -9.25 -23.79
C PRO A 282 28.19 -9.52 -24.87
N LEU A 283 28.33 -8.66 -25.88
CA LEU A 283 29.33 -8.79 -26.93
C LEU A 283 30.76 -8.71 -26.39
N GLN A 284 31.01 -7.98 -25.32
CA GLN A 284 32.32 -7.93 -24.68
C GLN A 284 32.60 -9.23 -23.91
N ILE A 285 31.58 -9.78 -23.23
CA ILE A 285 31.68 -11.09 -22.56
C ILE A 285 32.02 -12.17 -23.58
N GLN A 286 31.29 -12.26 -24.69
CA GLN A 286 31.56 -13.21 -25.78
C GLN A 286 32.98 -13.10 -26.31
N LYS A 287 33.49 -11.88 -26.54
CA LYS A 287 34.86 -11.67 -27.07
C LYS A 287 35.97 -12.00 -26.09
N LEU A 288 35.77 -11.69 -24.80
CA LEU A 288 36.80 -11.88 -23.76
C LEU A 288 36.79 -13.31 -23.20
N TYR A 289 35.65 -13.96 -23.21
CA TYR A 289 35.42 -15.28 -22.62
C TYR A 289 34.67 -16.20 -23.60
N PRO A 290 35.23 -16.45 -24.81
CA PRO A 290 34.53 -17.23 -25.84
C PRO A 290 34.24 -18.68 -25.40
N ASP A 291 35.12 -19.26 -24.57
CA ASP A 291 34.93 -20.63 -24.04
C ASP A 291 33.77 -20.77 -23.04
N LEU A 292 33.32 -19.66 -22.46
CA LEU A 292 32.22 -19.62 -21.53
C LEU A 292 30.88 -19.18 -22.20
N TRP A 293 30.98 -18.63 -23.41
CA TRP A 293 29.83 -18.20 -24.18
C TRP A 293 29.20 -19.38 -24.91
N VAL A 294 27.88 -19.51 -24.82
CA VAL A 294 27.11 -20.52 -25.55
C VAL A 294 26.05 -19.79 -26.38
N ASP A 295 26.00 -20.14 -27.68
CA ASP A 295 24.98 -19.61 -28.58
C ASP A 295 23.61 -20.21 -28.24
N GLU A 296 22.55 -19.40 -28.31
CA GLU A 296 21.20 -19.78 -27.89
C GLU A 296 20.65 -20.99 -28.69
N ASP A 297 21.10 -21.15 -29.94
CA ASP A 297 20.68 -22.23 -30.84
C ASP A 297 21.29 -23.59 -30.50
N GLU A 298 22.37 -23.64 -29.73
CA GLU A 298 23.09 -24.89 -29.46
C GLU A 298 22.66 -25.61 -28.19
N ASP A 299 22.22 -24.86 -27.16
CA ASP A 299 21.81 -25.45 -25.87
C ASP A 299 20.89 -24.51 -25.08
N GLU A 300 19.65 -24.89 -24.93
CA GLU A 300 18.68 -24.13 -24.12
C GLU A 300 19.20 -23.84 -22.71
N GLY A 301 19.42 -22.57 -22.40
CA GLY A 301 19.62 -22.06 -21.04
C GLY A 301 21.07 -22.09 -20.50
N LYS A 302 22.08 -22.38 -21.28
CA LYS A 302 23.48 -22.43 -20.79
C LYS A 302 24.06 -21.06 -20.39
N ASN A 303 23.65 -19.97 -21.04
CA ASN A 303 24.05 -18.61 -20.62
C ASN A 303 23.31 -18.09 -19.34
N LEU A 304 22.62 -18.97 -18.61
CA LEU A 304 22.00 -18.64 -17.33
C LEU A 304 23.00 -18.71 -16.17
N ASN A 305 24.18 -19.30 -16.36
CA ASN A 305 25.18 -19.34 -15.30
C ASN A 305 25.86 -17.98 -15.14
N GLU A 306 26.13 -17.60 -13.91
CA GLU A 306 26.92 -16.43 -13.57
C GLU A 306 28.39 -16.81 -13.61
N TYR A 307 29.18 -16.06 -14.38
CA TYR A 307 30.61 -16.26 -14.51
C TYR A 307 31.40 -15.18 -13.79
#